data_076c77dedd8e369eaa0653100ad32e92
#
_entry.id   076c77dedd8e369eaa0653100ad32e92
#
_cell.length_a   1.000
_cell.length_b   1.000
_cell.length_c   1.000
_cell.angle_alpha   90.00
_cell.angle_beta   90.00
_cell.angle_gamma   90.00
#
_symmetry.space_group_name_H-M   'P 1'
#
loop_
_entity.id
_entity.type
_entity.pdbx_description
1 polymer ?
#
loop_
_entity_poly.entity_id
_entity_poly.type
_entity_poly.pdbx_seq_one_letter_code
_entity_poly.pdbx_strand_id
1 'polypeptide(L)'
;GQPTQEQLQLLASSGVKHIINLRPTSEQEFDEEALVKSLGMEYHSIPVAGADGVTSDNAKKLDDLLNSLNGQPLLVHCASSNRVGALRALTASANGEALESAITTGKSWGLTGLEPAVRTKLSQ
;
A
#
# COMPACT_ATOMS: atom_id res chain seq x y z
N GLY A 1 6.60 6.42 -0.39
CA GLY A 1 5.85 7.66 -0.46
C GLY A 1 5.11 7.85 -1.79
N GLN A 2 4.52 9.01 -1.97
CA GLN A 2 3.80 9.34 -3.19
C GLN A 2 4.80 9.61 -4.32
N PRO A 3 4.76 8.85 -5.42
CA PRO A 3 5.63 9.15 -6.55
C PRO A 3 5.16 10.40 -7.31
N THR A 4 6.12 11.14 -7.86
CA THR A 4 5.84 12.25 -8.76
C THR A 4 5.53 11.73 -10.15
N GLN A 5 5.03 12.61 -11.04
CA GLN A 5 4.80 12.24 -12.44
C GLN A 5 6.09 11.77 -13.10
N GLU A 6 7.21 12.46 -12.85
CA GLU A 6 8.53 12.08 -13.38
C GLU A 6 8.98 10.72 -12.86
N GLN A 7 8.76 10.45 -11.57
CA GLN A 7 9.11 9.15 -10.97
C GLN A 7 8.28 8.03 -11.58
N LEU A 8 6.99 8.25 -11.85
CA LEU A 8 6.15 7.26 -12.52
C LEU A 8 6.67 6.95 -13.92
N GLN A 9 7.12 7.97 -14.66
CA GLN A 9 7.72 7.77 -15.98
C GLN A 9 8.99 6.93 -15.89
N LEU A 10 9.84 7.20 -14.89
CA LEU A 10 11.07 6.42 -14.66
C LEU A 10 10.76 4.96 -14.29
N LEU A 11 9.73 4.74 -13.46
CA LEU A 11 9.32 3.39 -13.08
C LEU A 11 8.87 2.59 -14.29
N ALA A 12 8.06 3.19 -15.17
CA ALA A 12 7.62 2.56 -16.41
C ALA A 12 8.81 2.18 -17.29
N SER A 13 9.78 3.10 -17.43
CA SER A 13 11.00 2.88 -18.21
C SER A 13 11.88 1.77 -17.62
N SER A 14 11.79 1.57 -16.30
CA SER A 14 12.58 0.55 -15.59
C SER A 14 11.94 -0.83 -15.59
N GLY A 15 10.75 -0.98 -16.18
CA GLY A 15 10.07 -2.26 -16.30
C GLY A 15 9.01 -2.53 -15.25
N VAL A 16 8.64 -1.55 -14.42
CA VAL A 16 7.51 -1.66 -13.50
C VAL A 16 6.22 -1.78 -14.30
N LYS A 17 5.37 -2.74 -13.94
CA LYS A 17 4.15 -3.04 -14.69
C LYS A 17 2.86 -2.69 -13.97
N HIS A 18 2.90 -2.56 -12.65
CA HIS A 18 1.71 -2.32 -11.82
C HIS A 18 1.98 -1.23 -10.79
N ILE A 19 1.01 -0.33 -10.64
CA ILE A 19 1.01 0.68 -9.57
C ILE A 19 -0.21 0.42 -8.70
N ILE A 20 -0.02 0.28 -7.41
CA ILE A 20 -1.08 0.11 -6.42
C ILE A 20 -1.10 1.35 -5.54
N ASN A 21 -2.18 2.12 -5.60
CA ASN A 21 -2.33 3.38 -4.86
C ASN A 21 -3.34 3.20 -3.73
N LEU A 22 -2.91 3.47 -2.49
CA LEU A 22 -3.78 3.41 -1.32
C LEU A 22 -4.39 4.76 -0.96
N ARG A 23 -4.03 5.84 -1.65
CA ARG A 23 -4.61 7.16 -1.37
C ARG A 23 -5.99 7.28 -2.02
N PRO A 24 -7.02 7.76 -1.29
CA PRO A 24 -8.29 8.11 -1.90
C PRO A 24 -8.10 9.16 -3.01
N THR A 25 -8.97 9.15 -4.01
CA THR A 25 -8.91 10.09 -5.13
C THR A 25 -8.91 11.55 -4.66
N SER A 26 -9.62 11.85 -3.57
CA SER A 26 -9.69 13.21 -3.00
C SER A 26 -8.33 13.72 -2.49
N GLU A 27 -7.36 12.85 -2.26
CA GLU A 27 -6.01 13.23 -1.81
C GLU A 27 -5.02 13.40 -2.97
N GLN A 28 -5.42 13.10 -4.19
CA GLN A 28 -4.50 13.11 -5.33
C GLN A 28 -4.38 14.53 -5.93
N GLU A 29 -3.15 14.90 -6.24
CA GLU A 29 -2.84 16.22 -6.83
C GLU A 29 -2.96 16.19 -8.37
N PHE A 30 -2.96 15.01 -8.97
CA PHE A 30 -3.09 14.81 -10.42
C PHE A 30 -3.82 13.49 -10.69
N ASP A 31 -4.28 13.30 -11.92
CA ASP A 31 -4.94 12.06 -12.31
C ASP A 31 -3.91 10.95 -12.51
N GLU A 32 -3.55 10.29 -11.42
CA GLU A 32 -2.54 9.24 -11.44
C GLU A 32 -2.98 8.05 -12.28
N GLU A 33 -4.24 7.68 -12.23
CA GLU A 33 -4.75 6.56 -13.03
C GLU A 33 -4.55 6.78 -14.52
N ALA A 34 -4.92 7.96 -15.01
CA ALA A 34 -4.75 8.29 -16.43
C ALA A 34 -3.27 8.27 -16.83
N LEU A 35 -2.40 8.84 -15.99
CA LEU A 35 -0.97 8.86 -16.28
C LEU A 35 -0.38 7.45 -16.29
N VAL A 36 -0.69 6.63 -15.30
CA VAL A 36 -0.19 5.24 -15.20
C VAL A 36 -0.59 4.44 -16.44
N LYS A 37 -1.85 4.54 -16.83
CA LYS A 37 -2.36 3.84 -18.04
C LYS A 37 -1.67 4.35 -19.30
N SER A 38 -1.43 5.65 -19.40
CA SER A 38 -0.74 6.23 -20.57
C SER A 38 0.70 5.76 -20.69
N LEU A 39 1.32 5.37 -19.57
CA LEU A 39 2.69 4.85 -19.53
C LEU A 39 2.76 3.33 -19.77
N GLY A 40 1.62 2.67 -20.01
CA GLY A 40 1.58 1.24 -20.26
C GLY A 40 1.59 0.36 -19.03
N MET A 41 1.42 0.94 -17.84
CA MET A 41 1.30 0.19 -16.59
C MET A 41 -0.17 -0.01 -16.22
N GLU A 42 -0.46 -1.06 -15.44
CA GLU A 42 -1.79 -1.26 -14.86
C GLU A 42 -1.93 -0.50 -13.55
N TYR A 43 -3.09 0.10 -13.32
CA TYR A 43 -3.39 0.88 -12.13
C TYR A 43 -4.39 0.15 -11.25
N HIS A 44 -4.08 0.05 -9.95
CA HIS A 44 -4.94 -0.56 -8.95
C HIS A 44 -5.14 0.43 -7.81
N SER A 45 -6.37 0.55 -7.32
CA SER A 45 -6.70 1.46 -6.22
C SER A 45 -7.37 0.69 -5.09
N ILE A 46 -6.83 0.84 -3.88
CA ILE A 46 -7.44 0.36 -2.64
C ILE A 46 -7.49 1.58 -1.71
N PRO A 47 -8.59 2.36 -1.73
CA PRO A 47 -8.65 3.61 -0.96
C PRO A 47 -8.57 3.35 0.54
N VAL A 48 -7.56 3.93 1.20
CA VAL A 48 -7.36 3.86 2.65
C VAL A 48 -7.33 5.29 3.18
N ALA A 49 -8.41 5.71 3.82
CA ALA A 49 -8.56 7.07 4.33
C ALA A 49 -8.06 7.16 5.77
N GLY A 50 -6.73 7.15 5.95
CA GLY A 50 -6.11 7.25 7.26
C GLY A 50 -6.38 6.02 8.13
N ALA A 51 -6.43 6.22 9.45
CA ALA A 51 -6.59 5.11 10.41
C ALA A 51 -7.91 4.36 10.23
N ASP A 52 -8.98 5.05 9.82
CA ASP A 52 -10.29 4.42 9.62
C ASP A 52 -10.27 3.40 8.48
N GLY A 53 -9.39 3.58 7.51
CA GLY A 53 -9.22 2.65 6.40
C GLY A 53 -8.28 1.49 6.70
N VAL A 54 -7.62 1.48 7.86
CA VAL A 54 -6.74 0.38 8.29
C VAL A 54 -7.62 -0.72 8.87
N THR A 55 -8.13 -1.57 7.99
CA THR A 55 -9.08 -2.64 8.31
C THR A 55 -8.58 -3.98 7.80
N SER A 56 -9.10 -5.06 8.39
CA SER A 56 -8.80 -6.41 7.92
C SER A 56 -9.25 -6.62 6.47
N ASP A 57 -10.38 -6.02 6.06
CA ASP A 57 -10.87 -6.12 4.69
C ASP A 57 -9.88 -5.48 3.70
N ASN A 58 -9.39 -4.28 3.99
CA ASN A 58 -8.41 -3.61 3.13
C ASN A 58 -7.07 -4.34 3.12
N ALA A 59 -6.65 -4.87 4.28
CA ALA A 59 -5.43 -5.67 4.35
C ALA A 59 -5.55 -6.92 3.47
N LYS A 60 -6.70 -7.59 3.51
CA LYS A 60 -6.95 -8.77 2.67
C LYS A 60 -6.97 -8.41 1.19
N LYS A 61 -7.61 -7.29 0.81
CA LYS A 61 -7.63 -6.84 -0.58
C LYS A 61 -6.22 -6.61 -1.12
N LEU A 62 -5.36 -5.94 -0.32
CA LEU A 62 -3.98 -5.71 -0.73
C LEU A 62 -3.22 -7.03 -0.84
N ASP A 63 -3.36 -7.91 0.14
CA ASP A 63 -2.65 -9.20 0.13
C ASP A 63 -3.07 -10.07 -1.06
N ASP A 64 -4.38 -10.17 -1.32
CA ASP A 64 -4.90 -10.93 -2.46
C ASP A 64 -4.38 -10.36 -3.78
N LEU A 65 -4.34 -9.03 -3.92
CA LEU A 65 -3.82 -8.39 -5.11
C LEU A 65 -2.32 -8.66 -5.28
N LEU A 66 -1.53 -8.52 -4.22
CA LEU A 66 -0.10 -8.80 -4.28
C LEU A 66 0.17 -10.26 -4.67
N ASN A 67 -0.62 -11.19 -4.13
CA ASN A 67 -0.49 -12.60 -4.48
C ASN A 67 -0.84 -12.86 -5.94
N SER A 68 -1.86 -12.19 -6.47
CA SER A 68 -2.25 -12.33 -7.88
C SER A 68 -1.21 -11.78 -8.84
N LEU A 69 -0.40 -10.82 -8.39
CA LEU A 69 0.66 -10.17 -9.19
C LEU A 69 2.05 -10.74 -8.88
N ASN A 70 2.12 -11.86 -8.19
CA ASN A 70 3.38 -12.47 -7.77
C ASN A 70 4.34 -12.65 -8.93
N GLY A 71 5.59 -12.21 -8.75
CA GLY A 71 6.63 -12.28 -9.77
C GLY A 71 6.62 -11.14 -10.78
N GLN A 72 5.66 -10.21 -10.71
CA GLN A 72 5.60 -9.05 -11.60
C GLN A 72 6.14 -7.80 -10.89
N PRO A 73 6.93 -6.95 -11.57
CA PRO A 73 7.43 -5.70 -10.97
C PRO A 73 6.27 -4.75 -10.67
N LEU A 74 6.16 -4.31 -9.41
CA LEU A 74 5.08 -3.42 -8.99
C LEU A 74 5.57 -2.41 -7.94
N LEU A 75 4.80 -1.34 -7.78
CA LEU A 75 4.96 -0.37 -6.70
C LEU A 75 3.65 -0.25 -5.94
N VAL A 76 3.72 -0.37 -4.61
CA VAL A 76 2.61 -0.03 -3.72
C VAL A 76 2.93 1.29 -3.03
N HIS A 77 2.00 2.24 -3.03
CA HIS A 77 2.25 3.52 -2.38
C HIS A 77 1.01 4.13 -1.73
N CYS A 78 1.27 5.04 -0.81
CA CYS A 78 0.33 6.02 -0.27
C CYS A 78 1.09 7.35 -0.20
N ALA A 79 0.77 8.25 0.74
CA ALA A 79 1.52 9.50 0.85
C ALA A 79 2.94 9.29 1.39
N SER A 80 3.10 8.43 2.41
CA SER A 80 4.37 8.24 3.13
C SER A 80 4.73 6.77 3.40
N SER A 81 4.05 5.83 2.75
CA SER A 81 4.16 4.39 2.97
C SER A 81 3.61 3.90 4.32
N ASN A 82 3.13 4.81 5.16
CA ASN A 82 2.59 4.50 6.49
C ASN A 82 1.35 3.60 6.41
N ARG A 83 0.42 3.89 5.49
CA ARG A 83 -0.78 3.07 5.26
C ARG A 83 -0.44 1.70 4.70
N VAL A 84 0.54 1.62 3.81
CA VAL A 84 1.04 0.35 3.29
C VAL A 84 1.55 -0.51 4.46
N GLY A 85 2.39 0.07 5.30
CA GLY A 85 2.93 -0.64 6.47
C GLY A 85 1.86 -1.08 7.44
N ALA A 86 0.84 -0.23 7.68
CA ALA A 86 -0.27 -0.58 8.56
C ALA A 86 -1.03 -1.81 8.05
N LEU A 87 -1.37 -1.86 6.77
CA LEU A 87 -2.07 -3.01 6.19
C LEU A 87 -1.20 -4.28 6.23
N ARG A 88 0.09 -4.17 5.98
CA ARG A 88 1.00 -5.33 6.02
C ARG A 88 1.16 -5.87 7.44
N ALA A 89 1.11 -5.01 8.47
CA ALA A 89 1.10 -5.45 9.87
C ALA A 89 -0.16 -6.27 10.18
N LEU A 90 -1.33 -5.82 9.72
CA LEU A 90 -2.57 -6.57 9.91
C LEU A 90 -2.52 -7.92 9.21
N THR A 91 -1.98 -7.98 8.01
CA THR A 91 -1.82 -9.23 7.27
C THR A 91 -0.89 -10.20 8.01
N ALA A 92 0.24 -9.70 8.52
CA ALA A 92 1.18 -10.53 9.26
C ALA A 92 0.52 -11.14 10.51
N SER A 93 -0.26 -10.34 11.24
CA SER A 93 -1.00 -10.82 12.40
C SER A 93 -2.04 -11.88 12.01
N ALA A 94 -2.76 -11.67 10.91
CA ALA A 94 -3.75 -12.63 10.41
C ALA A 94 -3.08 -13.95 10.00
N ASN A 95 -1.81 -13.92 9.60
CA ASN A 95 -1.02 -15.09 9.25
C ASN A 95 -0.38 -15.77 10.47
N GLY A 96 -0.70 -15.32 11.68
CA GLY A 96 -0.27 -15.96 12.92
C GLY A 96 0.96 -15.35 13.57
N GLU A 97 1.49 -14.22 13.07
CA GLU A 97 2.62 -13.56 13.73
C GLU A 97 2.20 -12.92 15.04
N ALA A 98 3.06 -12.98 16.05
CA ALA A 98 2.85 -12.29 17.31
C ALA A 98 2.83 -10.78 17.10
N LEU A 99 2.23 -10.03 18.04
CA LEU A 99 2.04 -8.57 17.91
C LEU A 99 3.33 -7.86 17.53
N GLU A 100 4.43 -8.06 18.26
CA GLU A 100 5.67 -7.34 17.97
C GLU A 100 6.29 -7.74 16.65
N SER A 101 6.17 -8.99 16.24
CA SER A 101 6.61 -9.45 14.92
C SER A 101 5.79 -8.79 13.81
N ALA A 102 4.47 -8.73 13.97
CA ALA A 102 3.58 -8.09 13.00
C ALA A 102 3.91 -6.59 12.86
N ILE A 103 4.18 -5.90 13.98
CA ILE A 103 4.58 -4.48 13.96
C ILE A 103 5.92 -4.31 13.23
N THR A 104 6.88 -5.20 13.49
CA THR A 104 8.17 -5.16 12.80
C THR A 104 8.00 -5.34 11.29
N THR A 105 7.14 -6.27 10.87
CA THR A 105 6.80 -6.45 9.45
C THR A 105 6.20 -5.16 8.88
N GLY A 106 5.26 -4.54 9.59
CA GLY A 106 4.67 -3.28 9.16
C GLY A 106 5.70 -2.18 8.99
N LYS A 107 6.64 -2.07 9.94
CA LYS A 107 7.72 -1.08 9.87
C LYS A 107 8.63 -1.29 8.65
N SER A 108 8.90 -2.53 8.28
CA SER A 108 9.69 -2.82 7.09
C SER A 108 8.99 -2.36 5.80
N TRP A 109 7.66 -2.20 5.82
CA TRP A 109 6.87 -1.69 4.72
C TRP A 109 6.55 -0.19 4.84
N GLY A 110 6.99 0.48 5.91
CA GLY A 110 6.85 1.92 6.08
C GLY A 110 5.94 2.39 7.20
N LEU A 111 5.49 1.50 8.08
CA LEU A 111 4.64 1.86 9.22
C LEU A 111 5.37 2.86 10.13
N THR A 112 4.73 3.99 10.40
CA THR A 112 5.24 5.03 11.30
C THR A 112 4.11 5.58 12.18
N GLY A 113 3.47 6.68 11.81
CA GLY A 113 2.46 7.35 12.63
C GLY A 113 1.20 6.55 12.91
N LEU A 114 0.88 5.53 12.10
CA LEU A 114 -0.28 4.66 12.33
C LEU A 114 0.03 3.49 13.27
N GLU A 115 1.25 3.37 13.79
CA GLU A 115 1.60 2.28 14.70
C GLU A 115 0.65 2.19 15.90
N PRO A 116 0.30 3.28 16.62
CA PRO A 116 -0.63 3.18 17.75
C PRO A 116 -2.00 2.63 17.34
N ALA A 117 -2.53 3.04 16.19
CA ALA A 117 -3.81 2.53 15.70
C ALA A 117 -3.73 1.04 15.37
N VAL A 118 -2.63 0.60 14.77
CA VAL A 118 -2.40 -0.82 14.46
C VAL A 118 -2.32 -1.64 15.75
N ARG A 119 -1.55 -1.16 16.74
CA ARG A 119 -1.42 -1.85 18.02
C ARG A 119 -2.77 -2.00 18.71
N THR A 120 -3.60 -0.97 18.68
CA THR A 120 -4.95 -1.02 19.26
C THR A 120 -5.79 -2.10 18.57
N LYS A 121 -5.77 -2.14 17.25
CA LYS A 121 -6.54 -3.13 16.47
C LYS A 121 -6.07 -4.55 16.74
N LEU A 122 -4.77 -4.78 16.82
CA LEU A 122 -4.19 -6.12 17.02
C LEU A 122 -4.29 -6.61 18.46
N SER A 123 -4.56 -5.71 19.40
CA SER A 123 -4.70 -6.04 20.82
C SER A 123 -6.14 -6.37 21.22
N GLN A 124 -7.07 -6.29 20.28
CA GLN A 124 -8.50 -6.59 20.53
C GLN A 124 -8.81 -8.07 20.39
#